data_bbb301d47c975cabadb8023f5183c6fe
#
_entry.id   bbb301d47c975cabadb8023f5183c6fe
#
_cell.length_a   1.000
_cell.length_b   1.000
_cell.length_c   1.000
_cell.angle_alpha   90.00
_cell.angle_beta   90.00
_cell.angle_gamma   90.00
#
_symmetry.space_group_name_H-M   'P 1'
#
loop_
_entity.id
_entity.type
_entity.pdbx_description
1 polymer ?
#
loop_
_entity_poly.entity_id
_entity_poly.type
_entity_poly.pdbx_seq_one_letter_code
_entity_poly.pdbx_strand_id
1 'polypeptide(L)'
;DEVFSDAELDELVDQFVDRARLVHQAGFEFVDVKACHGCLGHELLSAIDRPGRYGGDIGGRSHFMRSVIDRIRSEIPGLGVAVRLSIFDLVPHVPGDGGVGVPETDDPPFACGGDGTGLGYDLTETHELLRLLAGLGVGLVSVTASSPYYAPHGQRPAYFPPSDGYQPPEDPLVGVARLQAAARELRAAPPAI
;
A
#
# COMPACT_ATOMS: atom_id res chain seq x y z
N ASP A 1 -2.82 -17.75 -11.51
CA ASP A 1 -3.03 -17.16 -10.17
C ASP A 1 -4.54 -17.09 -9.93
N GLU A 2 -4.97 -17.40 -8.73
CA GLU A 2 -6.38 -17.36 -8.34
C GLU A 2 -6.71 -15.95 -7.85
N VAL A 3 -7.72 -15.33 -8.48
CA VAL A 3 -8.16 -13.97 -8.10
C VAL A 3 -9.39 -14.09 -7.22
N PHE A 4 -9.33 -13.54 -6.01
CA PHE A 4 -10.48 -13.52 -5.10
C PHE A 4 -11.72 -12.87 -5.74
N SER A 5 -12.88 -13.50 -5.60
CA SER A 5 -14.17 -12.90 -5.90
C SER A 5 -14.52 -11.81 -4.87
N ASP A 6 -15.53 -11.00 -5.17
CA ASP A 6 -16.03 -10.00 -4.20
C ASP A 6 -16.57 -10.66 -2.93
N ALA A 7 -17.21 -11.83 -3.05
CA ALA A 7 -17.72 -12.58 -1.90
C ALA A 7 -16.61 -13.10 -0.99
N GLU A 8 -15.52 -13.61 -1.56
CA GLU A 8 -14.36 -14.06 -0.78
C GLU A 8 -13.64 -12.90 -0.10
N LEU A 9 -13.61 -11.72 -0.73
CA LEU A 9 -13.09 -10.51 -0.07
C LEU A 9 -13.98 -10.05 1.09
N ASP A 10 -15.32 -10.19 0.97
CA ASP A 10 -16.23 -9.92 2.09
C ASP A 10 -16.01 -10.88 3.26
N GLU A 11 -15.81 -12.18 2.98
CA GLU A 11 -15.49 -13.16 4.02
C GLU A 11 -14.14 -12.85 4.70
N LEU A 12 -13.16 -12.35 3.93
CA LEU A 12 -11.89 -11.90 4.50
C LEU A 12 -12.06 -10.66 5.40
N VAL A 13 -12.95 -9.72 5.03
CA VAL A 13 -13.28 -8.60 5.92
C VAL A 13 -13.82 -9.10 7.24
N ASP A 14 -14.74 -10.09 7.24
CA ASP A 14 -15.26 -10.71 8.46
C ASP A 14 -14.13 -11.30 9.31
N GLN A 15 -13.22 -12.03 8.69
CA GLN A 15 -12.08 -12.63 9.39
C GLN A 15 -11.15 -11.58 10.01
N PHE A 16 -10.89 -10.46 9.33
CA PHE A 16 -10.10 -9.36 9.89
C PHE A 16 -10.75 -8.76 11.14
N VAL A 17 -12.07 -8.54 11.10
CA VAL A 17 -12.83 -8.03 12.26
C VAL A 17 -12.79 -9.02 13.43
N ASP A 18 -12.95 -10.31 13.16
CA ASP A 18 -12.85 -11.34 14.20
C ASP A 18 -11.46 -11.39 14.84
N ARG A 19 -10.39 -11.27 14.06
CA ARG A 19 -9.02 -11.19 14.58
C ARG A 19 -8.81 -9.92 15.42
N ALA A 20 -9.33 -8.77 14.96
CA ALA A 20 -9.28 -7.53 15.73
C ALA A 20 -9.99 -7.66 17.09
N ARG A 21 -11.11 -8.38 17.15
CA ARG A 21 -11.83 -8.67 18.41
C ARG A 21 -10.98 -9.48 19.36
N LEU A 22 -10.27 -10.51 18.88
CA LEU A 22 -9.35 -11.31 19.70
C LEU A 22 -8.18 -10.47 20.23
N VAL A 23 -7.63 -9.59 19.39
CA VAL A 23 -6.55 -8.67 19.77
C VAL A 23 -7.01 -7.74 20.89
N HIS A 24 -8.22 -7.16 20.78
CA HIS A 24 -8.80 -6.32 21.82
C HIS A 24 -9.01 -7.09 23.13
N GLN A 25 -9.55 -8.32 23.06
CA GLN A 25 -9.73 -9.19 24.23
C GLN A 25 -8.38 -9.54 24.92
N ALA A 26 -7.29 -9.58 24.14
CA ALA A 26 -5.94 -9.79 24.67
C ALA A 26 -5.33 -8.53 25.32
N GLY A 27 -6.06 -7.39 25.34
CA GLY A 27 -5.66 -6.15 26.00
C GLY A 27 -4.86 -5.18 25.12
N PHE A 28 -4.82 -5.37 23.81
CA PHE A 28 -4.22 -4.37 22.91
C PHE A 28 -5.14 -3.16 22.72
N GLU A 29 -4.53 -1.98 22.65
CA GLU A 29 -5.24 -0.71 22.54
C GLU A 29 -5.53 -0.30 21.09
N PHE A 30 -4.77 -0.84 20.12
CA PHE A 30 -4.99 -0.58 18.69
C PHE A 30 -4.53 -1.74 17.82
N VAL A 31 -5.01 -1.74 16.58
CA VAL A 31 -4.56 -2.61 15.48
C VAL A 31 -4.04 -1.79 14.32
N ASP A 32 -3.09 -2.36 13.56
CA ASP A 32 -2.48 -1.75 12.38
C ASP A 32 -2.96 -2.51 11.12
N VAL A 33 -3.86 -1.90 10.36
CA VAL A 33 -4.37 -2.48 9.11
C VAL A 33 -3.33 -2.29 8.01
N LYS A 34 -2.81 -3.40 7.50
CA LYS A 34 -1.70 -3.38 6.55
C LYS A 34 -2.16 -3.31 5.10
N ALA A 35 -1.82 -2.23 4.40
CA ALA A 35 -1.99 -2.03 2.96
C ALA A 35 -0.65 -1.64 2.31
N CYS A 36 0.34 -2.53 2.42
CA CYS A 36 1.69 -2.29 1.93
C CYS A 36 2.45 -3.59 1.63
N HIS A 37 3.63 -3.47 1.04
CA HIS A 37 4.62 -4.53 0.87
C HIS A 37 4.12 -5.74 0.05
N GLY A 38 3.31 -5.54 -0.99
CA GLY A 38 2.78 -6.63 -1.82
C GLY A 38 1.82 -7.58 -1.09
N CYS A 39 1.22 -7.16 0.03
CA CYS A 39 0.14 -7.91 0.65
C CYS A 39 -1.22 -7.54 0.02
N LEU A 40 -2.25 -8.33 0.25
CA LEU A 40 -3.58 -8.20 -0.37
C LEU A 40 -4.10 -6.75 -0.39
N GLY A 41 -4.06 -6.04 0.74
CA GLY A 41 -4.52 -4.64 0.80
C GLY A 41 -3.69 -3.69 -0.06
N HIS A 42 -2.42 -4.00 -0.34
CA HIS A 42 -1.55 -3.24 -1.25
C HIS A 42 -1.88 -3.58 -2.71
N GLU A 43 -1.97 -4.86 -3.05
CA GLU A 43 -2.31 -5.33 -4.39
C GLU A 43 -3.66 -4.77 -4.88
N LEU A 44 -4.65 -4.72 -3.99
CA LEU A 44 -5.96 -4.14 -4.30
C LEU A 44 -5.88 -2.65 -4.64
N LEU A 45 -4.94 -1.88 -4.08
CA LEU A 45 -4.79 -0.45 -4.42
C LEU A 45 -4.37 -0.22 -5.88
N SER A 46 -3.74 -1.20 -6.52
CA SER A 46 -3.35 -1.14 -7.94
C SER A 46 -4.32 -1.89 -8.87
N ALA A 47 -5.41 -2.46 -8.36
CA ALA A 47 -6.35 -3.29 -9.10
C ALA A 47 -7.36 -2.47 -9.94
N ILE A 48 -6.86 -1.57 -10.81
CA ILE A 48 -7.70 -0.63 -11.58
C ILE A 48 -8.63 -1.36 -12.56
N ASP A 49 -8.17 -2.45 -13.17
CA ASP A 49 -8.93 -3.24 -14.15
C ASP A 49 -9.75 -4.38 -13.51
N ARG A 50 -9.69 -4.52 -12.19
CA ARG A 50 -10.45 -5.54 -11.50
C ARG A 50 -11.96 -5.24 -11.58
N PRO A 51 -12.79 -6.17 -12.06
CA PRO A 51 -14.24 -6.00 -12.05
C PRO A 51 -14.80 -6.05 -10.63
N GLY A 52 -15.98 -5.46 -10.43
CA GLY A 52 -16.68 -5.49 -9.14
C GLY A 52 -16.30 -4.32 -8.23
N ARG A 53 -16.73 -4.40 -6.97
CA ARG A 53 -16.64 -3.25 -6.03
C ARG A 53 -15.29 -3.04 -5.38
N TYR A 54 -14.34 -3.95 -5.60
CA TYR A 54 -12.97 -3.89 -5.08
C TYR A 54 -11.95 -3.48 -6.15
N GLY A 55 -12.38 -2.89 -7.26
CA GLY A 55 -11.55 -2.39 -8.35
C GLY A 55 -11.98 -1.03 -8.86
N GLY A 56 -11.43 -0.58 -9.97
CA GLY A 56 -11.77 0.68 -10.62
C GLY A 56 -11.11 1.91 -9.99
N ASP A 57 -11.88 2.88 -9.52
CA ASP A 57 -11.36 4.09 -8.87
C ASP A 57 -10.77 3.81 -7.49
N ILE A 58 -10.13 4.81 -6.89
CA ILE A 58 -9.51 4.65 -5.56
C ILE A 58 -10.53 4.31 -4.48
N GLY A 59 -11.78 4.69 -4.64
CA GLY A 59 -12.88 4.31 -3.76
C GLY A 59 -13.14 2.80 -3.80
N GLY A 60 -13.21 2.20 -4.97
CA GLY A 60 -13.35 0.75 -5.15
C GLY A 60 -12.10 0.00 -4.70
N ARG A 61 -10.92 0.40 -5.18
CA ARG A 61 -9.65 -0.25 -4.85
C ARG A 61 -9.30 -0.21 -3.35
N SER A 62 -9.73 0.81 -2.62
CA SER A 62 -9.58 0.91 -1.16
C SER A 62 -10.74 0.30 -0.37
N HIS A 63 -11.77 -0.22 -1.03
CA HIS A 63 -13.00 -0.69 -0.36
C HIS A 63 -12.73 -1.75 0.70
N PHE A 64 -11.87 -2.73 0.41
CA PHE A 64 -11.48 -3.77 1.37
C PHE A 64 -10.95 -3.17 2.68
N MET A 65 -9.92 -2.36 2.60
CA MET A 65 -9.29 -1.75 3.76
C MET A 65 -10.28 -0.87 4.54
N ARG A 66 -11.07 -0.05 3.84
CA ARG A 66 -12.06 0.82 4.45
C ARG A 66 -13.18 0.05 5.14
N SER A 67 -13.65 -1.05 4.56
CA SER A 67 -14.64 -1.93 5.17
C SER A 67 -14.12 -2.58 6.46
N VAL A 68 -12.89 -3.05 6.47
CA VAL A 68 -12.22 -3.57 7.67
C VAL A 68 -12.18 -2.50 8.77
N ILE A 69 -11.74 -1.28 8.43
CA ILE A 69 -11.61 -0.17 9.39
C ILE A 69 -12.96 0.24 9.96
N ASP A 70 -13.95 0.46 9.10
CA ASP A 70 -15.29 0.89 9.49
C ASP A 70 -15.96 -0.12 10.43
N ARG A 71 -15.86 -1.38 10.09
CA ARG A 71 -16.42 -2.46 10.92
C ARG A 71 -15.69 -2.63 12.25
N ILE A 72 -14.35 -2.56 12.28
CA ILE A 72 -13.62 -2.61 13.55
C ILE A 72 -14.09 -1.47 14.46
N ARG A 73 -14.21 -0.26 13.92
CA ARG A 73 -14.63 0.90 14.72
C ARG A 73 -16.07 0.80 15.22
N SER A 74 -16.98 0.27 14.41
CA SER A 74 -18.40 0.14 14.80
C SER A 74 -18.65 -1.06 15.74
N GLU A 75 -17.93 -2.18 15.54
CA GLU A 75 -18.20 -3.42 16.27
C GLU A 75 -17.30 -3.62 17.50
N ILE A 76 -16.17 -2.92 17.59
CA ILE A 76 -15.19 -3.07 18.68
C ILE A 76 -14.87 -1.68 19.28
N PRO A 77 -15.84 -1.07 19.99
CA PRO A 77 -15.63 0.24 20.58
C PRO A 77 -14.46 0.22 21.58
N GLY A 78 -13.58 1.21 21.48
CA GLY A 78 -12.39 1.32 22.32
C GLY A 78 -11.11 0.77 21.68
N LEU A 79 -11.18 -0.01 20.60
CA LEU A 79 -10.01 -0.42 19.85
C LEU A 79 -9.64 0.67 18.83
N GLY A 80 -8.43 1.23 18.94
CA GLY A 80 -7.88 2.16 17.97
C GLY A 80 -7.50 1.48 16.66
N VAL A 81 -7.58 2.19 15.53
CA VAL A 81 -7.16 1.68 14.22
C VAL A 81 -6.09 2.59 13.64
N ALA A 82 -4.93 2.03 13.35
CA ALA A 82 -3.86 2.61 12.55
C ALA A 82 -3.81 1.92 11.17
N VAL A 83 -3.14 2.54 10.22
CA VAL A 83 -2.92 1.97 8.88
C VAL A 83 -1.44 2.02 8.55
N ARG A 84 -0.90 0.92 8.01
CA ARG A 84 0.41 0.93 7.35
C ARG A 84 0.20 0.91 5.85
N LEU A 85 0.63 1.98 5.17
CA LEU A 85 0.29 2.26 3.79
C LEU A 85 1.55 2.39 2.92
N SER A 86 1.61 1.68 1.79
CA SER A 86 2.46 2.09 0.67
C SER A 86 1.84 3.32 0.02
N ILE A 87 2.49 4.47 0.17
CA ILE A 87 1.98 5.76 -0.32
C ILE A 87 2.18 5.94 -1.82
N PHE A 88 3.07 5.17 -2.41
CA PHE A 88 3.21 4.95 -3.84
C PHE A 88 3.79 3.56 -4.08
N ASP A 89 3.53 3.02 -5.26
CA ASP A 89 4.13 1.79 -5.73
C ASP A 89 4.96 2.03 -6.98
N LEU A 90 5.92 1.14 -7.20
CA LEU A 90 6.71 1.08 -8.42
C LEU A 90 6.32 -0.17 -9.20
N VAL A 91 6.40 -0.08 -10.51
CA VAL A 91 6.15 -1.24 -11.38
C VAL A 91 7.15 -2.36 -11.10
N PRO A 92 6.81 -3.63 -11.38
CA PRO A 92 7.73 -4.75 -11.25
C PRO A 92 9.04 -4.53 -12.02
N HIS A 93 10.17 -4.88 -11.40
CA HIS A 93 11.50 -4.78 -11.97
C HIS A 93 12.17 -6.14 -12.05
N VAL A 94 12.94 -6.33 -13.11
CA VAL A 94 13.75 -7.54 -13.35
C VAL A 94 15.21 -7.15 -13.65
N PRO A 95 16.18 -8.07 -13.52
CA PRO A 95 17.55 -7.81 -13.94
C PRO A 95 17.61 -7.54 -15.45
N GLY A 96 18.05 -6.34 -15.82
CA GLY A 96 18.38 -5.97 -17.19
C GLY A 96 19.86 -6.22 -17.53
N ASP A 97 20.35 -5.59 -18.58
CA ASP A 97 21.75 -5.68 -19.01
C ASP A 97 22.71 -5.25 -17.87
N GLY A 98 23.71 -6.06 -17.60
CA GLY A 98 24.65 -5.83 -16.50
C GLY A 98 24.06 -6.06 -15.10
N GLY A 99 22.85 -6.64 -15.00
CA GLY A 99 22.19 -6.95 -13.74
C GLY A 99 21.56 -5.74 -13.04
N VAL A 100 21.43 -4.61 -13.72
CA VAL A 100 20.74 -3.42 -13.21
C VAL A 100 19.23 -3.61 -13.38
N GLY A 101 18.44 -3.23 -12.38
CA GLY A 101 16.98 -3.33 -12.44
C GLY A 101 16.37 -2.47 -13.52
N VAL A 102 15.47 -3.06 -14.29
CA VAL A 102 14.64 -2.38 -15.31
C VAL A 102 13.20 -2.79 -15.12
N PRO A 103 12.23 -1.95 -15.50
CA PRO A 103 10.82 -2.38 -15.55
C PRO A 103 10.68 -3.69 -16.34
N GLU A 104 9.85 -4.60 -15.88
CA GLU A 104 9.65 -5.93 -16.48
C GLU A 104 9.06 -5.84 -17.90
N THR A 105 8.39 -4.75 -18.23
CA THR A 105 7.73 -4.52 -19.51
C THR A 105 7.84 -3.06 -19.93
N ASP A 106 7.88 -2.82 -21.27
CA ASP A 106 7.86 -1.47 -21.85
C ASP A 106 6.51 -0.76 -21.69
N ASP A 107 5.43 -1.51 -21.43
CA ASP A 107 4.09 -0.99 -21.11
C ASP A 107 3.72 -1.45 -19.67
N PRO A 108 4.24 -0.76 -18.66
CA PRO A 108 4.07 -1.18 -17.29
C PRO A 108 2.61 -1.05 -16.82
N PRO A 109 2.15 -1.99 -15.98
CA PRO A 109 0.82 -1.92 -15.40
C PRO A 109 0.68 -0.69 -14.48
N PHE A 110 -0.56 -0.29 -14.24
CA PHE A 110 -0.86 0.74 -13.26
C PHE A 110 -0.33 0.34 -11.88
N ALA A 111 0.38 1.27 -11.24
CA ALA A 111 0.85 1.16 -9.86
C ALA A 111 0.31 2.35 -9.06
N CYS A 112 -0.44 2.11 -7.98
CA CYS A 112 -1.07 3.16 -7.17
C CYS A 112 -0.03 4.16 -6.65
N GLY A 113 -0.20 5.45 -6.95
CA GLY A 113 0.74 6.50 -6.55
C GLY A 113 2.06 6.50 -7.33
N GLY A 114 2.23 5.64 -8.32
CA GLY A 114 3.36 5.68 -9.27
C GLY A 114 3.06 6.63 -10.44
N ASP A 115 4.10 7.23 -11.00
CA ASP A 115 4.00 8.13 -12.16
C ASP A 115 4.14 7.41 -13.52
N GLY A 116 4.22 6.08 -13.52
CA GLY A 116 4.42 5.24 -14.69
C GLY A 116 5.87 5.14 -15.18
N THR A 117 6.82 5.88 -14.62
CA THR A 117 8.24 5.79 -15.00
C THR A 117 8.98 4.64 -14.32
N GLY A 118 8.40 4.08 -13.25
CA GLY A 118 9.03 3.07 -12.41
C GLY A 118 9.97 3.64 -11.33
N LEU A 119 10.28 4.93 -11.36
CA LEU A 119 11.16 5.59 -10.38
C LEU A 119 10.52 6.81 -9.70
N GLY A 120 9.48 7.39 -10.31
CA GLY A 120 8.76 8.54 -9.79
C GLY A 120 7.48 8.18 -9.06
N TYR A 121 6.81 9.20 -8.50
CA TYR A 121 5.53 9.04 -7.84
C TYR A 121 4.57 10.20 -8.15
N ASP A 122 3.27 9.92 -8.08
CA ASP A 122 2.18 10.89 -8.08
C ASP A 122 1.26 10.58 -6.88
N LEU A 123 1.24 11.48 -5.89
CA LEU A 123 0.48 11.29 -4.66
C LEU A 123 -0.98 11.75 -4.74
N THR A 124 -1.50 12.07 -5.93
CA THR A 124 -2.87 12.58 -6.10
C THR A 124 -3.91 11.62 -5.50
N GLU A 125 -3.87 10.34 -5.88
CA GLU A 125 -4.77 9.33 -5.32
C GLU A 125 -4.46 9.00 -3.86
N THR A 126 -3.20 9.09 -3.45
CA THR A 126 -2.79 8.88 -2.05
C THR A 126 -3.38 9.96 -1.15
N HIS A 127 -3.42 11.22 -1.60
CA HIS A 127 -4.11 12.28 -0.85
C HIS A 127 -5.61 12.02 -0.74
N GLU A 128 -6.25 11.52 -1.80
CA GLU A 128 -7.66 11.14 -1.75
C GLU A 128 -7.90 9.99 -0.76
N LEU A 129 -7.09 8.94 -0.83
CA LEU A 129 -7.15 7.82 0.09
C LEU A 129 -7.00 8.26 1.55
N LEU A 130 -6.03 9.14 1.83
CA LEU A 130 -5.83 9.67 3.19
C LEU A 130 -7.05 10.45 3.69
N ARG A 131 -7.77 11.19 2.81
CA ARG A 131 -9.03 11.85 3.19
C ARG A 131 -10.13 10.83 3.51
N LEU A 132 -10.22 9.74 2.75
CA LEU A 132 -11.18 8.66 3.03
C LEU A 132 -10.87 7.99 4.38
N LEU A 133 -9.60 7.74 4.69
CA LEU A 133 -9.17 7.17 5.97
C LEU A 133 -9.42 8.13 7.14
N ALA A 134 -9.15 9.41 6.97
CA ALA A 134 -9.45 10.43 7.96
C ALA A 134 -10.95 10.49 8.27
N GLY A 135 -11.81 10.42 7.24
CA GLY A 135 -13.27 10.34 7.39
C GLY A 135 -13.73 9.14 8.20
N LEU A 136 -12.98 8.04 8.18
CA LEU A 136 -13.20 6.87 9.03
C LEU A 136 -12.53 7.01 10.42
N GLY A 137 -11.91 8.15 10.73
CA GLY A 137 -11.27 8.44 12.01
C GLY A 137 -9.97 7.68 12.25
N VAL A 138 -9.24 7.33 11.19
CA VAL A 138 -7.86 6.84 11.31
C VAL A 138 -6.97 8.00 11.73
N GLY A 139 -6.35 7.93 12.90
CA GLY A 139 -5.51 8.98 13.47
C GLY A 139 -4.01 8.75 13.30
N LEU A 140 -3.61 7.58 12.79
CA LEU A 140 -2.21 7.23 12.60
C LEU A 140 -2.01 6.44 11.30
N VAL A 141 -1.13 6.94 10.42
CA VAL A 141 -0.69 6.25 9.22
C VAL A 141 0.82 6.08 9.23
N SER A 142 1.28 4.84 9.22
CA SER A 142 2.70 4.49 9.04
C SER A 142 2.98 4.39 7.54
N VAL A 143 3.77 5.32 7.01
CA VAL A 143 4.06 5.40 5.57
C VAL A 143 5.24 4.53 5.18
N THR A 144 5.11 3.86 4.05
CA THR A 144 6.17 3.14 3.33
C THR A 144 5.92 3.29 1.82
N ALA A 145 6.69 2.64 0.99
CA ALA A 145 6.46 2.65 -0.45
C ALA A 145 6.80 1.29 -1.06
N SER A 146 6.23 1.01 -2.22
CA SER A 146 6.53 -0.13 -3.06
C SER A 146 6.46 -1.50 -2.37
N SER A 147 6.94 -2.52 -3.05
CA SER A 147 6.94 -3.91 -2.59
C SER A 147 8.36 -4.48 -2.57
N PRO A 148 8.74 -5.19 -1.49
CA PRO A 148 10.03 -5.87 -1.43
C PRO A 148 10.13 -7.06 -2.40
N TYR A 149 9.03 -7.50 -2.99
CA TYR A 149 8.97 -8.70 -3.83
C TYR A 149 9.26 -8.40 -5.30
N TYR A 150 8.81 -7.26 -5.82
CA TYR A 150 8.93 -6.94 -7.24
C TYR A 150 9.62 -5.60 -7.55
N ALA A 151 9.77 -4.70 -6.56
CA ALA A 151 10.54 -3.46 -6.69
C ALA A 151 11.25 -3.12 -5.36
N PRO A 152 12.17 -4.00 -4.88
CA PRO A 152 12.79 -3.87 -3.56
C PRO A 152 13.56 -2.56 -3.37
N HIS A 153 14.14 -1.97 -4.41
CA HIS A 153 14.86 -0.69 -4.33
C HIS A 153 13.94 0.48 -3.95
N GLY A 154 12.67 0.43 -4.32
CA GLY A 154 11.67 1.45 -3.94
C GLY A 154 11.32 1.39 -2.46
N GLN A 155 11.24 0.19 -1.88
CA GLN A 155 10.87 -0.03 -0.49
C GLN A 155 12.07 0.03 0.46
N ARG A 156 13.19 -0.55 0.04
CA ARG A 156 14.41 -0.68 0.84
C ARG A 156 15.63 -0.37 -0.01
N PRO A 157 15.94 0.93 -0.23
CA PRO A 157 17.10 1.33 -1.03
C PRO A 157 18.40 0.73 -0.46
N ALA A 158 19.13 -0.02 -1.28
CA ALA A 158 20.40 -0.65 -0.91
C ALA A 158 21.28 -0.92 -2.15
N TYR A 159 22.61 -0.91 -1.96
CA TYR A 159 23.56 -1.26 -3.03
C TYR A 159 23.63 -2.75 -3.32
N PHE A 160 23.42 -3.57 -2.32
CA PHE A 160 23.54 -5.02 -2.41
C PHE A 160 22.15 -5.65 -2.32
N PRO A 161 21.51 -5.90 -3.46
CA PRO A 161 20.24 -6.62 -3.46
C PRO A 161 20.43 -8.04 -2.95
N PRO A 162 19.38 -8.76 -2.58
CA PRO A 162 19.42 -10.20 -2.36
C PRO A 162 20.08 -10.92 -3.54
N SER A 163 20.65 -12.08 -3.32
CA SER A 163 21.40 -12.85 -4.35
C SER A 163 20.57 -13.22 -5.59
N ASP A 164 19.25 -13.22 -5.46
CA ASP A 164 18.25 -13.46 -6.52
C ASP A 164 17.63 -12.17 -7.08
N GLY A 165 18.12 -11.00 -6.65
CA GLY A 165 17.62 -9.69 -7.05
C GLY A 165 18.46 -9.05 -8.17
N TYR A 166 18.30 -7.75 -8.32
CA TYR A 166 19.01 -6.90 -9.26
C TYR A 166 19.74 -5.77 -8.51
N GLN A 167 20.76 -5.16 -9.16
CA GLN A 167 21.34 -3.91 -8.67
C GLN A 167 20.32 -2.78 -8.80
N PRO A 168 20.18 -1.89 -7.82
CA PRO A 168 19.24 -0.79 -7.92
C PRO A 168 19.57 0.09 -9.14
N PRO A 169 18.54 0.58 -9.86
CA PRO A 169 18.75 1.44 -11.03
C PRO A 169 19.19 2.87 -10.67
N GLU A 170 19.31 3.16 -9.39
CA GLU A 170 19.66 4.48 -8.84
C GLU A 170 20.57 4.34 -7.63
N ASP A 171 21.22 5.44 -7.23
CA ASP A 171 21.93 5.51 -5.95
C ASP A 171 20.92 5.34 -4.79
N PRO A 172 21.15 4.45 -3.84
CA PRO A 172 20.26 4.24 -2.69
C PRO A 172 19.90 5.50 -1.92
N LEU A 173 20.78 6.50 -1.85
CA LEU A 173 20.47 7.77 -1.19
C LEU A 173 19.41 8.58 -1.95
N VAL A 174 19.32 8.43 -3.28
CA VAL A 174 18.24 9.01 -4.09
C VAL A 174 16.90 8.38 -3.68
N GLY A 175 16.86 7.05 -3.56
CA GLY A 175 15.68 6.33 -3.07
C GLY A 175 15.25 6.79 -1.66
N VAL A 176 16.20 6.92 -0.73
CA VAL A 176 15.94 7.44 0.62
C VAL A 176 15.40 8.87 0.58
N ALA A 177 16.01 9.75 -0.24
CA ALA A 177 15.56 11.13 -0.38
C ALA A 177 14.14 11.20 -0.95
N ARG A 178 13.80 10.33 -1.93
CA ARG A 178 12.45 10.21 -2.50
C ARG A 178 11.43 9.84 -1.44
N LEU A 179 11.68 8.81 -0.61
CA LEU A 179 10.79 8.42 0.47
C LEU A 179 10.54 9.57 1.47
N GLN A 180 11.59 10.31 1.82
CA GLN A 180 11.48 11.47 2.70
C GLN A 180 10.73 12.63 2.05
N ALA A 181 10.92 12.86 0.75
CA ALA A 181 10.23 13.91 0.01
C ALA A 181 8.73 13.63 -0.06
N ALA A 182 8.33 12.41 -0.44
CA ALA A 182 6.93 11.98 -0.47
C ALA A 182 6.26 12.11 0.91
N ALA A 183 6.94 11.66 1.98
CA ALA A 183 6.41 11.81 3.34
C ALA A 183 6.24 13.28 3.77
N ARG A 184 7.17 14.17 3.37
CA ARG A 184 7.04 15.62 3.63
C ARG A 184 5.89 16.24 2.87
N GLU A 185 5.70 15.86 1.61
CA GLU A 185 4.59 16.32 0.77
C GLU A 185 3.25 15.99 1.39
N LEU A 186 3.04 14.73 1.80
CA LEU A 186 1.83 14.30 2.49
C LEU A 186 1.61 15.07 3.80
N ARG A 187 2.68 15.35 4.55
CA ARG A 187 2.60 16.12 5.80
C ARG A 187 2.30 17.58 5.57
N ALA A 188 2.75 18.17 4.46
CA ALA A 188 2.53 19.60 4.15
C ALA A 188 1.08 19.90 3.75
N ALA A 189 0.37 18.93 3.20
CA ALA A 189 -1.04 19.01 2.85
C ALA A 189 -1.83 17.88 3.54
N PRO A 190 -1.80 17.80 4.89
CA PRO A 190 -2.48 16.72 5.56
C PRO A 190 -3.99 16.83 5.27
N PRO A 191 -4.69 15.71 5.02
CA PRO A 191 -6.10 15.69 5.31
C PRO A 191 -6.23 16.06 6.80
N ALA A 192 -7.29 16.77 7.17
CA ALA A 192 -7.56 17.05 8.57
C ALA A 192 -7.80 15.70 9.29
N ILE A 193 -6.74 15.14 9.88
CA ILE A 193 -6.75 13.93 10.72
C ILE A 193 -6.69 14.39 12.16
#